data_06970effbed14e0810f5c2d1dea5b6b0
#
_entry.id   06970effbed14e0810f5c2d1dea5b6b0
#
_cell.length_a   1.000
_cell.length_b   1.000
_cell.length_c   1.000
_cell.angle_alpha   90.00
_cell.angle_beta   90.00
_cell.angle_gamma   90.00
#
_symmetry.space_group_name_H-M   'P 1'
#
loop_
_entity.id
_entity.type
_entity.pdbx_description
1 polymer ?
#
loop_
_entity_poly.entity_id
_entity_poly.type
_entity_poly.pdbx_seq_one_letter_code
_entity_poly.pdbx_strand_id
1 'polypeptide(L)'
;MKRTQNCGELRSAQIGQKVTLAGWVHARRDLGGIVFIELRDREGNTQLVFDPQHNQAAWELAQSLRSEFVIAVEGHVRQRPEGTINPKLPTGEVELLADQLEILNPSETPPFQLDETGSAQAGEDLRLQYRYLDLRRPSMAKNLKLRHRVAKVARDYFDANGFLEVETPILFKSTPEGAREYLVPSRVNPGKFFALPQSPQQFKQMLMVAGVERYFQLAKCFRDEDLRADRQPEFTQIDLEMSFIDREDMYALIEGLLAQVWLVARGEKILTPFPRMPYIEAMDRFGSDKPDTRFGMELVDVTEDFKQSKFKVFRSAADAAGGVVKALNAKGYACATQGQIEQLTETAKSFGAKGLAFIKVEGGEWKSPIVKFFSDAEKAALTSKLKIEEGDLILFGADQREIVWEVLGRIRLIVADVLKTDGKLKIPADQWNFLWVVDFPLITFDRNANRYLSTHHPFTAAVAEDLPLLDNAPMKVRGQHYDIVLNGVELGGGSIRIHQPDVQKKVFEDVLKIPADVAQSRFGYMLQAFRYGAPPHGGIALGFDRLLAILCGTSNIRDVIAFPKTAKASDLMTNSPAEVEPKQLRDLHIKLDLES
;
A
#
# COMPACT_ATOMS: atom_id res chain seq x y z
N MET A 1 40.06 -1.96 17.07
CA MET A 1 40.45 -2.57 15.76
C MET A 1 39.63 -1.96 14.63
N LYS A 2 40.20 -1.76 13.41
CA LYS A 2 39.42 -1.24 12.25
C LYS A 2 38.94 -2.40 11.39
N ARG A 3 37.61 -2.47 11.14
CA ARG A 3 36.99 -3.50 10.31
C ARG A 3 37.52 -3.47 8.88
N THR A 4 37.91 -4.64 8.34
CA THR A 4 38.41 -4.80 6.97
C THR A 4 37.34 -5.35 6.02
N GLN A 5 36.41 -6.19 6.52
CA GLN A 5 35.35 -6.82 5.73
C GLN A 5 34.06 -6.94 6.54
N ASN A 6 32.92 -7.13 5.85
CA ASN A 6 31.64 -7.41 6.49
C ASN A 6 31.51 -8.91 6.84
N CYS A 7 30.75 -9.21 7.90
CA CYS A 7 30.54 -10.60 8.35
C CYS A 7 29.92 -11.49 7.29
N GLY A 8 28.93 -10.97 6.54
CA GLY A 8 28.21 -11.75 5.52
C GLY A 8 28.96 -11.98 4.20
N GLU A 9 30.18 -11.43 4.04
CA GLU A 9 30.90 -11.42 2.75
C GLU A 9 31.99 -12.47 2.63
N LEU A 10 32.37 -13.16 3.72
CA LEU A 10 33.41 -14.16 3.68
C LEU A 10 33.01 -15.39 2.85
N ARG A 11 33.95 -15.86 2.01
CA ARG A 11 33.79 -17.03 1.14
C ARG A 11 35.10 -17.80 1.13
N SER A 12 35.12 -18.96 0.46
CA SER A 12 36.32 -19.79 0.29
C SER A 12 37.51 -19.05 -0.32
N ALA A 13 37.28 -18.02 -1.14
CA ALA A 13 38.31 -17.17 -1.73
C ALA A 13 39.14 -16.35 -0.70
N GLN A 14 38.63 -16.15 0.52
CA GLN A 14 39.34 -15.47 1.59
C GLN A 14 40.11 -16.41 2.53
N ILE A 15 40.09 -17.75 2.31
CA ILE A 15 40.84 -18.70 3.15
C ILE A 15 42.32 -18.33 3.17
N GLY A 16 42.91 -18.33 4.37
CA GLY A 16 44.28 -17.93 4.64
C GLY A 16 44.50 -16.43 4.85
N GLN A 17 43.50 -15.59 4.53
CA GLN A 17 43.60 -14.13 4.76
C GLN A 17 43.39 -13.80 6.24
N LYS A 18 44.14 -12.81 6.72
CA LYS A 18 43.92 -12.20 8.01
C LYS A 18 42.93 -11.04 7.85
N VAL A 19 41.81 -11.08 8.56
CA VAL A 19 40.74 -10.07 8.48
C VAL A 19 40.30 -9.61 9.85
N THR A 20 39.74 -8.42 9.91
CA THR A 20 39.07 -7.88 11.10
C THR A 20 37.60 -7.72 10.82
N LEU A 21 36.77 -8.45 11.57
CA LEU A 21 35.32 -8.33 11.56
C LEU A 21 34.86 -7.51 12.78
N ALA A 22 33.75 -6.80 12.64
CA ALA A 22 33.07 -6.15 13.75
C ALA A 22 31.55 -6.23 13.58
N GLY A 23 30.84 -6.50 14.67
CA GLY A 23 29.41 -6.71 14.64
C GLY A 23 28.84 -7.04 16.01
N TRP A 24 27.65 -7.59 16.01
CA TRP A 24 26.92 -8.04 17.18
C TRP A 24 27.01 -9.54 17.37
N VAL A 25 27.21 -9.99 18.60
CA VAL A 25 27.13 -11.40 18.97
C VAL A 25 25.70 -11.88 18.81
N HIS A 26 25.43 -12.68 17.76
CA HIS A 26 24.11 -13.22 17.50
C HIS A 26 23.83 -14.47 18.36
N ALA A 27 24.78 -15.39 18.39
CA ALA A 27 24.69 -16.60 19.19
C ALA A 27 26.07 -17.00 19.74
N ARG A 28 26.09 -17.62 20.91
CA ARG A 28 27.27 -18.20 21.55
C ARG A 28 27.02 -19.66 21.86
N ARG A 29 27.99 -20.52 21.55
CA ARG A 29 28.01 -21.93 21.88
C ARG A 29 29.37 -22.30 22.47
N ASP A 30 29.38 -23.16 23.48
CA ASP A 30 30.58 -23.74 24.05
C ASP A 30 30.54 -25.26 23.83
N LEU A 31 31.47 -25.77 23.08
CA LEU A 31 31.55 -27.18 22.71
C LEU A 31 32.99 -27.67 22.88
N GLY A 32 33.19 -28.61 23.81
CA GLY A 32 34.51 -29.22 24.04
C GLY A 32 35.60 -28.25 24.46
N GLY A 33 35.23 -27.13 25.16
CA GLY A 33 36.15 -26.11 25.61
C GLY A 33 36.52 -25.07 24.54
N ILE A 34 35.96 -25.15 23.35
CA ILE A 34 36.09 -24.13 22.29
C ILE A 34 34.83 -23.28 22.27
N VAL A 35 34.99 -21.95 22.24
CA VAL A 35 33.86 -21.00 22.14
C VAL A 35 33.62 -20.67 20.69
N PHE A 36 32.38 -20.90 20.24
CA PHE A 36 31.87 -20.52 18.93
C PHE A 36 30.94 -19.32 19.07
N ILE A 37 31.21 -18.28 18.31
CA ILE A 37 30.37 -17.08 18.23
C ILE A 37 29.86 -16.93 16.81
N GLU A 38 28.57 -16.74 16.66
CA GLU A 38 28.00 -16.27 15.41
C GLU A 38 27.96 -14.74 15.45
N LEU A 39 28.82 -14.08 14.69
CA LEU A 39 28.93 -12.63 14.62
C LEU A 39 28.07 -12.12 13.46
N ARG A 40 27.18 -11.17 13.75
CA ARG A 40 26.24 -10.59 12.79
C ARG A 40 26.58 -9.14 12.51
N ASP A 41 26.49 -8.75 11.24
CA ASP A 41 26.39 -7.37 10.82
C ASP A 41 25.24 -7.18 9.83
N ARG A 42 25.20 -6.03 9.15
CA ARG A 42 24.17 -5.71 8.16
C ARG A 42 24.15 -6.66 6.96
N GLU A 43 25.29 -7.26 6.60
CA GLU A 43 25.43 -8.11 5.40
C GLU A 43 25.23 -9.59 5.69
N GLY A 44 25.25 -10.01 6.95
CA GLY A 44 24.99 -11.37 7.37
C GLY A 44 25.82 -11.82 8.55
N ASN A 45 25.98 -13.15 8.67
CA ASN A 45 26.62 -13.78 9.82
C ASN A 45 27.89 -14.53 9.41
N THR A 46 28.87 -14.57 10.30
CA THR A 46 30.08 -15.43 10.20
C THR A 46 30.34 -16.10 11.54
N GLN A 47 30.72 -17.39 11.50
CA GLN A 47 31.19 -18.10 12.68
C GLN A 47 32.60 -17.70 13.04
N LEU A 48 32.81 -17.32 14.30
CA LEU A 48 34.12 -17.11 14.92
C LEU A 48 34.42 -18.30 15.80
N VAL A 49 35.70 -18.68 15.86
CA VAL A 49 36.21 -19.76 16.70
C VAL A 49 37.27 -19.22 17.63
N PHE A 50 37.04 -19.38 18.94
CA PHE A 50 38.00 -19.06 19.99
C PHE A 50 38.48 -20.37 20.60
N ASP A 51 39.72 -20.71 20.29
CA ASP A 51 40.40 -21.95 20.73
C ASP A 51 41.48 -21.59 21.76
N PRO A 52 41.41 -22.11 22.99
CA PRO A 52 42.41 -21.83 24.01
C PRO A 52 43.83 -22.27 23.62
N GLN A 53 43.94 -23.27 22.76
CA GLN A 53 45.24 -23.73 22.25
C GLN A 53 45.84 -22.74 21.22
N HIS A 54 45.00 -22.00 20.51
CA HIS A 54 45.44 -20.98 19.57
C HIS A 54 45.74 -19.64 20.23
N ASN A 55 44.80 -19.12 21.00
CA ASN A 55 45.00 -17.88 21.80
C ASN A 55 44.18 -17.90 23.10
N GLN A 56 44.86 -18.14 24.22
CA GLN A 56 44.27 -18.26 25.53
C GLN A 56 43.56 -16.94 25.97
N ALA A 57 44.19 -15.79 25.74
CA ALA A 57 43.62 -14.51 26.15
C ALA A 57 42.31 -14.14 25.39
N ALA A 58 42.27 -14.38 24.07
CA ALA A 58 41.07 -14.18 23.28
C ALA A 58 39.95 -15.14 23.70
N TRP A 59 40.29 -16.39 24.02
CA TRP A 59 39.36 -17.38 24.50
C TRP A 59 38.77 -17.03 25.89
N GLU A 60 39.64 -16.62 26.86
CA GLU A 60 39.17 -16.17 28.20
C GLU A 60 38.18 -15.02 28.08
N LEU A 61 38.52 -14.01 27.26
CA LEU A 61 37.63 -12.88 27.04
C LEU A 61 36.30 -13.30 26.37
N ALA A 62 36.35 -14.28 25.44
CA ALA A 62 35.16 -14.79 24.75
C ALA A 62 34.19 -15.54 25.70
N GLN A 63 34.67 -16.04 26.85
CA GLN A 63 33.78 -16.63 27.87
C GLN A 63 32.77 -15.64 28.45
N SER A 64 33.10 -14.33 28.48
CA SER A 64 32.24 -13.27 29.00
C SER A 64 31.19 -12.79 27.99
N LEU A 65 31.30 -13.15 26.71
CA LEU A 65 30.42 -12.66 25.66
C LEU A 65 28.96 -13.13 25.85
N ARG A 66 28.05 -12.21 25.65
CA ARG A 66 26.58 -12.46 25.65
C ARG A 66 25.96 -11.96 24.36
N SER A 67 24.71 -12.36 24.12
CA SER A 67 23.95 -11.91 22.95
C SER A 67 23.93 -10.39 22.86
N GLU A 68 24.06 -9.91 21.64
CA GLU A 68 24.05 -8.49 21.25
C GLU A 68 25.24 -7.65 21.77
N PHE A 69 26.26 -8.24 22.43
CA PHE A 69 27.51 -7.53 22.65
C PHE A 69 28.11 -7.09 21.31
N VAL A 70 28.64 -5.90 21.25
CA VAL A 70 29.35 -5.37 20.08
C VAL A 70 30.83 -5.68 20.24
N ILE A 71 31.37 -6.42 19.29
CA ILE A 71 32.76 -6.88 19.33
C ILE A 71 33.50 -6.60 18.02
N ALA A 72 34.80 -6.47 18.11
CA ALA A 72 35.72 -6.55 16.99
C ALA A 72 36.66 -7.74 17.17
N VAL A 73 36.88 -8.53 16.12
CA VAL A 73 37.70 -9.73 16.15
C VAL A 73 38.64 -9.73 14.95
N GLU A 74 39.91 -9.85 15.21
CA GLU A 74 40.95 -10.08 14.19
C GLU A 74 41.33 -11.57 14.18
N GLY A 75 41.47 -12.17 13.00
CA GLY A 75 41.83 -13.58 12.90
C GLY A 75 42.04 -14.02 11.46
N HIS A 76 42.26 -15.32 11.29
CA HIS A 76 42.48 -15.94 10.00
C HIS A 76 41.24 -16.68 9.52
N VAL A 77 40.85 -16.42 8.28
CA VAL A 77 39.76 -17.15 7.62
C VAL A 77 40.26 -18.57 7.31
N ARG A 78 39.52 -19.58 7.75
CA ARG A 78 39.79 -20.97 7.44
C ARG A 78 38.52 -21.70 6.97
N GLN A 79 38.72 -22.81 6.31
CA GLN A 79 37.63 -23.72 5.96
C GLN A 79 37.08 -24.37 7.23
N ARG A 80 35.77 -24.51 7.31
CA ARG A 80 35.16 -25.29 8.39
C ARG A 80 35.55 -26.75 8.29
N PRO A 81 35.73 -27.46 9.42
CA PRO A 81 35.96 -28.88 9.42
C PRO A 81 34.87 -29.65 8.64
N GLU A 82 35.28 -30.77 8.05
CA GLU A 82 34.37 -31.65 7.34
C GLU A 82 33.20 -32.07 8.25
N GLY A 83 31.96 -32.04 7.73
CA GLY A 83 30.73 -32.31 8.49
C GLY A 83 30.17 -31.12 9.32
N THR A 84 30.89 -29.99 9.37
CA THR A 84 30.39 -28.77 10.08
C THR A 84 29.99 -27.63 9.13
N ILE A 85 30.06 -27.85 7.83
CA ILE A 85 29.62 -26.91 6.80
C ILE A 85 28.11 -26.64 6.96
N ASN A 86 27.72 -25.37 6.99
CA ASN A 86 26.33 -24.97 7.11
C ASN A 86 25.79 -24.40 5.80
N PRO A 87 25.07 -25.18 4.97
CA PRO A 87 24.56 -24.71 3.68
C PRO A 87 23.48 -23.65 3.78
N LYS A 88 22.94 -23.38 4.98
CA LYS A 88 21.93 -22.33 5.20
C LYS A 88 22.54 -20.94 5.29
N LEU A 89 23.86 -20.84 5.48
CA LEU A 89 24.55 -19.55 5.56
C LEU A 89 25.44 -19.35 4.32
N PRO A 90 25.40 -18.18 3.68
CA PRO A 90 26.31 -17.87 2.57
C PRO A 90 27.80 -17.97 2.93
N THR A 91 28.14 -17.81 4.21
CA THR A 91 29.48 -17.94 4.80
C THR A 91 29.71 -19.33 5.39
N GLY A 92 28.81 -20.28 5.19
CA GLY A 92 28.79 -21.55 5.92
C GLY A 92 29.92 -22.53 5.62
N GLU A 93 30.73 -22.28 4.57
CA GLU A 93 31.92 -23.04 4.25
C GLU A 93 33.17 -22.61 5.04
N VAL A 94 33.15 -21.37 5.56
CA VAL A 94 34.29 -20.74 6.22
C VAL A 94 33.97 -20.32 7.64
N GLU A 95 35.01 -20.14 8.44
CA GLU A 95 34.94 -19.56 9.78
C GLU A 95 36.21 -18.72 10.03
N LEU A 96 36.14 -17.82 11.01
CA LEU A 96 37.28 -17.02 11.45
C LEU A 96 37.90 -17.63 12.71
N LEU A 97 39.15 -18.11 12.67
CA LEU A 97 39.92 -18.46 13.85
C LEU A 97 40.48 -17.18 14.47
N ALA A 98 40.04 -16.88 15.68
CA ALA A 98 40.30 -15.59 16.33
C ALA A 98 41.71 -15.48 16.92
N ASP A 99 42.45 -14.48 16.48
CA ASP A 99 43.73 -14.07 17.06
C ASP A 99 43.58 -13.07 18.18
N GLN A 100 42.65 -12.09 18.02
CA GLN A 100 42.42 -11.03 18.99
C GLN A 100 40.90 -10.72 19.07
N LEU A 101 40.47 -10.37 20.29
CA LEU A 101 39.09 -9.98 20.57
C LEU A 101 39.10 -8.64 21.33
N GLU A 102 38.25 -7.72 20.92
CA GLU A 102 37.96 -6.48 21.62
C GLU A 102 36.46 -6.34 21.84
N ILE A 103 36.01 -6.17 23.07
CA ILE A 103 34.61 -5.85 23.40
C ILE A 103 34.46 -4.34 23.25
N LEU A 104 33.78 -3.90 22.20
CA LEU A 104 33.54 -2.49 21.90
C LEU A 104 32.45 -1.92 22.80
N ASN A 105 31.40 -2.71 23.07
CA ASN A 105 30.33 -2.33 23.99
C ASN A 105 29.56 -3.56 24.47
N PRO A 106 29.30 -3.72 25.77
CA PRO A 106 28.39 -4.74 26.29
C PRO A 106 26.93 -4.39 25.97
N SER A 107 26.06 -5.36 26.08
CA SER A 107 24.61 -5.21 25.89
C SER A 107 23.86 -5.79 27.08
N GLU A 108 22.76 -5.16 27.45
CA GLU A 108 21.74 -5.80 28.27
C GLU A 108 21.01 -6.89 27.46
N THR A 109 20.31 -7.78 28.16
CA THR A 109 19.47 -8.78 27.47
C THR A 109 18.34 -8.09 26.73
N PRO A 110 18.22 -8.30 25.39
CA PRO A 110 17.10 -7.72 24.64
C PRO A 110 15.75 -8.12 25.19
N PRO A 111 14.72 -7.24 25.15
CA PRO A 111 13.38 -7.53 25.66
C PRO A 111 12.63 -8.59 24.83
N PHE A 112 13.14 -8.95 23.65
CA PHE A 112 12.64 -10.01 22.79
C PHE A 112 13.77 -10.61 21.94
N GLN A 113 13.56 -11.81 21.43
CA GLN A 113 14.52 -12.47 20.56
C GLN A 113 14.58 -11.81 19.18
N LEU A 114 15.80 -11.59 18.69
CA LEU A 114 16.06 -10.97 17.38
C LEU A 114 16.18 -12.00 16.25
N ASP A 115 16.27 -13.29 16.57
CA ASP A 115 16.14 -14.34 15.59
C ASP A 115 14.67 -14.58 15.23
N GLU A 116 14.44 -15.14 14.04
CA GLU A 116 13.08 -15.43 13.54
C GLU A 116 12.76 -16.94 13.59
N THR A 117 13.55 -17.69 14.34
CA THR A 117 13.46 -19.17 14.40
C THR A 117 12.51 -19.67 15.48
N GLY A 118 12.04 -18.81 16.37
CA GLY A 118 11.14 -19.14 17.47
C GLY A 118 9.66 -18.93 17.16
N SER A 119 8.79 -19.75 17.79
CA SER A 119 7.32 -19.67 17.62
C SER A 119 6.68 -18.45 18.28
N ALA A 120 7.36 -17.76 19.19
CA ALA A 120 6.86 -16.59 19.90
C ALA A 120 7.41 -15.30 19.30
N GLN A 121 6.66 -14.69 18.38
CA GLN A 121 6.98 -13.33 17.95
C GLN A 121 6.55 -12.34 19.03
N ALA A 122 7.43 -11.36 19.32
CA ALA A 122 7.07 -10.24 20.20
C ALA A 122 5.89 -9.45 19.62
N GLY A 123 5.00 -8.99 20.49
CA GLY A 123 3.88 -8.12 20.09
C GLY A 123 4.35 -6.85 19.37
N GLU A 124 3.49 -6.30 18.51
CA GLU A 124 3.84 -5.13 17.69
C GLU A 124 4.26 -3.94 18.55
N ASP A 125 3.55 -3.64 19.63
CA ASP A 125 3.86 -2.51 20.50
C ASP A 125 5.27 -2.61 21.11
N LEU A 126 5.67 -3.80 21.59
CA LEU A 126 7.01 -4.02 22.13
C LEU A 126 8.08 -3.86 21.05
N ARG A 127 7.84 -4.35 19.84
CA ARG A 127 8.75 -4.16 18.70
C ARG A 127 8.87 -2.69 18.30
N LEU A 128 7.78 -1.92 18.36
CA LEU A 128 7.77 -0.49 18.04
C LEU A 128 8.45 0.33 19.15
N GLN A 129 8.31 -0.06 20.42
CA GLN A 129 9.00 0.58 21.54
C GLN A 129 10.52 0.42 21.44
N TYR A 130 10.98 -0.78 21.04
CA TYR A 130 12.41 -1.07 20.84
C TYR A 130 12.74 -1.21 19.34
N ARG A 131 12.23 -0.30 18.52
CA ARG A 131 12.31 -0.38 17.07
C ARG A 131 13.75 -0.52 16.56
N TYR A 132 14.73 0.10 17.18
CA TYR A 132 16.13 -0.04 16.84
C TYR A 132 16.68 -1.47 17.04
N LEU A 133 16.07 -2.28 17.91
CA LEU A 133 16.36 -3.71 18.01
C LEU A 133 15.59 -4.52 16.94
N ASP A 134 14.30 -4.22 16.75
CA ASP A 134 13.47 -4.88 15.73
C ASP A 134 14.08 -4.73 14.33
N LEU A 135 14.67 -3.59 14.00
CA LEU A 135 15.37 -3.34 12.74
C LEU A 135 16.63 -4.21 12.54
N ARG A 136 17.15 -4.85 13.58
CA ARG A 136 18.25 -5.84 13.47
C ARG A 136 17.77 -7.21 12.99
N ARG A 137 16.46 -7.50 13.05
CA ARG A 137 15.90 -8.78 12.60
C ARG A 137 16.12 -8.94 11.10
N PRO A 138 16.41 -10.16 10.63
CA PRO A 138 16.72 -10.40 9.21
C PRO A 138 15.63 -9.93 8.24
N SER A 139 14.35 -10.15 8.56
CA SER A 139 13.21 -9.70 7.74
C SER A 139 13.17 -8.18 7.62
N MET A 140 13.32 -7.46 8.74
CA MET A 140 13.29 -6.00 8.77
C MET A 140 14.48 -5.39 8.03
N ALA A 141 15.68 -5.93 8.24
CA ALA A 141 16.88 -5.52 7.52
C ALA A 141 16.73 -5.74 6.00
N LYS A 142 16.15 -6.88 5.59
CA LYS A 142 15.83 -7.19 4.18
C LYS A 142 14.88 -6.15 3.59
N ASN A 143 13.81 -5.79 4.33
CA ASN A 143 12.83 -4.82 3.89
C ASN A 143 13.46 -3.43 3.67
N LEU A 144 14.32 -2.97 4.59
CA LEU A 144 15.03 -1.69 4.43
C LEU A 144 16.01 -1.71 3.25
N LYS A 145 16.73 -2.82 3.04
CA LYS A 145 17.60 -2.99 1.85
C LYS A 145 16.80 -2.94 0.56
N LEU A 146 15.63 -3.60 0.53
CA LEU A 146 14.74 -3.56 -0.62
C LEU A 146 14.20 -2.14 -0.87
N ARG A 147 13.76 -1.44 0.18
CA ARG A 147 13.34 -0.04 0.11
C ARG A 147 14.40 0.84 -0.55
N HIS A 148 15.66 0.70 -0.11
CA HIS A 148 16.78 1.44 -0.70
C HIS A 148 16.96 1.12 -2.19
N ARG A 149 16.93 -0.19 -2.55
CA ARG A 149 17.10 -0.62 -3.96
C ARG A 149 16.00 -0.08 -4.86
N VAL A 150 14.73 -0.19 -4.43
CA VAL A 150 13.59 0.30 -5.22
C VAL A 150 13.63 1.82 -5.36
N ALA A 151 14.01 2.56 -4.30
CA ALA A 151 14.21 4.01 -4.38
C ALA A 151 15.31 4.38 -5.39
N LYS A 152 16.42 3.62 -5.40
CA LYS A 152 17.48 3.83 -6.38
C LYS A 152 17.01 3.54 -7.80
N VAL A 153 16.31 2.41 -8.03
CA VAL A 153 15.75 2.06 -9.34
C VAL A 153 14.83 3.17 -9.86
N ALA A 154 13.96 3.70 -9.00
CA ALA A 154 13.07 4.80 -9.39
C ALA A 154 13.85 6.04 -9.83
N ARG A 155 14.89 6.45 -9.08
CA ARG A 155 15.74 7.58 -9.45
C ARG A 155 16.48 7.34 -10.75
N ASP A 156 17.15 6.20 -10.89
CA ASP A 156 17.89 5.85 -12.12
C ASP A 156 16.95 5.81 -13.35
N TYR A 157 15.74 5.29 -13.16
CA TYR A 157 14.74 5.21 -14.24
C TYR A 157 14.23 6.58 -14.66
N PHE A 158 13.88 7.44 -13.71
CA PHE A 158 13.39 8.78 -14.03
C PHE A 158 14.48 9.67 -14.63
N ASP A 159 15.71 9.61 -14.12
CA ASP A 159 16.85 10.32 -14.68
C ASP A 159 17.09 9.92 -16.15
N ALA A 160 17.10 8.61 -16.43
CA ALA A 160 17.24 8.07 -17.79
C ALA A 160 16.09 8.48 -18.75
N ASN A 161 14.92 8.85 -18.20
CA ASN A 161 13.78 9.36 -18.96
C ASN A 161 13.68 10.90 -18.95
N GLY A 162 14.72 11.60 -18.52
CA GLY A 162 14.82 13.06 -18.56
C GLY A 162 14.02 13.80 -17.50
N PHE A 163 13.74 13.17 -16.38
CA PHE A 163 13.08 13.81 -15.24
C PHE A 163 14.07 14.51 -14.32
N LEU A 164 13.63 15.61 -13.73
CA LEU A 164 14.33 16.30 -12.66
C LEU A 164 13.71 15.95 -11.30
N GLU A 165 14.53 15.50 -10.36
CA GLU A 165 14.10 15.36 -8.95
C GLU A 165 14.08 16.76 -8.32
N VAL A 166 12.90 17.27 -7.97
CA VAL A 166 12.73 18.61 -7.38
C VAL A 166 12.00 18.49 -6.05
N GLU A 167 12.62 18.96 -4.96
CA GLU A 167 11.99 19.01 -3.65
C GLU A 167 10.97 20.15 -3.58
N THR A 168 9.81 19.86 -3.02
CA THR A 168 8.74 20.83 -2.79
C THR A 168 8.63 21.17 -1.29
N PRO A 169 8.11 22.37 -0.95
CA PRO A 169 7.98 22.77 0.45
C PRO A 169 7.13 21.82 1.28
N ILE A 170 7.60 21.51 2.51
CA ILE A 170 6.83 20.79 3.53
C ILE A 170 6.00 21.77 4.38
N LEU A 171 6.50 22.98 4.63
CA LEU A 171 5.73 24.03 5.27
C LEU A 171 4.97 24.82 4.21
N PHE A 172 3.67 24.59 4.13
CA PHE A 172 2.83 25.19 3.09
C PHE A 172 1.53 25.77 3.70
N LYS A 173 0.68 26.34 2.92
CA LYS A 173 -0.62 26.79 3.40
C LYS A 173 -1.63 25.64 3.33
N SER A 174 -2.67 25.72 4.16
CA SER A 174 -3.79 24.77 4.13
C SER A 174 -4.45 24.71 2.77
N THR A 175 -4.52 23.49 2.22
CA THR A 175 -5.15 23.19 0.92
C THR A 175 -5.87 21.85 1.03
N PRO A 176 -7.09 21.82 1.57
CA PRO A 176 -7.80 20.57 1.82
C PRO A 176 -8.00 19.78 0.52
N GLU A 177 -7.35 18.63 0.44
CA GLU A 177 -7.38 17.69 -0.70
C GLU A 177 -8.15 16.40 -0.37
N GLY A 178 -8.97 16.41 0.69
CA GLY A 178 -9.81 15.28 1.09
C GLY A 178 -9.52 14.71 2.49
N ALA A 179 -8.29 14.81 3.01
CA ALA A 179 -7.95 14.44 4.39
C ALA A 179 -7.86 15.67 5.31
N ARG A 180 -7.82 15.44 6.62
CA ARG A 180 -7.44 16.49 7.58
C ARG A 180 -5.94 16.72 7.49
N GLU A 181 -5.53 17.95 7.78
CA GLU A 181 -4.14 18.41 7.68
C GLU A 181 -3.53 18.56 9.08
N TYR A 182 -2.24 18.29 9.19
CA TYR A 182 -1.44 18.67 10.34
C TYR A 182 -1.07 20.14 10.25
N LEU A 183 -1.34 20.92 11.30
CA LEU A 183 -1.05 22.35 11.35
C LEU A 183 0.21 22.64 12.16
N VAL A 184 1.05 23.53 11.64
CA VAL A 184 2.28 23.99 12.28
C VAL A 184 2.18 25.49 12.54
N PRO A 185 2.18 25.95 13.80
CA PRO A 185 2.06 27.37 14.11
C PRO A 185 3.29 28.18 13.72
N SER A 186 3.10 29.40 13.23
CA SER A 186 4.18 30.31 12.87
C SER A 186 4.52 31.26 14.01
N ARG A 187 5.72 31.17 14.59
CA ARG A 187 6.21 32.11 15.61
C ARG A 187 6.35 33.54 15.07
N VAL A 188 6.77 33.68 13.81
CA VAL A 188 7.04 34.98 13.18
C VAL A 188 5.76 35.69 12.77
N ASN A 189 4.68 34.93 12.52
CA ASN A 189 3.38 35.47 12.13
C ASN A 189 2.31 34.98 13.13
N PRO A 190 2.10 35.68 14.25
CA PRO A 190 1.17 35.27 15.29
C PRO A 190 -0.23 35.02 14.76
N GLY A 191 -0.88 33.92 15.20
CA GLY A 191 -2.20 33.50 14.75
C GLY A 191 -2.27 32.90 13.35
N LYS A 192 -1.13 32.71 12.67
CA LYS A 192 -1.05 32.03 11.36
C LYS A 192 -0.36 30.69 11.49
N PHE A 193 -0.78 29.75 10.62
CA PHE A 193 -0.29 28.39 10.61
C PHE A 193 0.17 28.01 9.21
N PHE A 194 1.21 27.19 9.16
CA PHE A 194 1.49 26.32 8.01
C PHE A 194 0.69 25.03 8.17
N ALA A 195 0.47 24.34 7.05
CA ALA A 195 0.00 22.97 7.01
C ALA A 195 1.07 22.06 6.42
N LEU A 196 1.12 20.81 6.85
CA LEU A 196 1.94 19.79 6.21
C LEU A 196 1.21 19.26 4.97
N PRO A 197 1.90 19.07 3.82
CA PRO A 197 1.24 18.76 2.55
C PRO A 197 0.69 17.32 2.52
N GLN A 198 -0.52 17.16 2.01
CA GLN A 198 -1.11 15.86 1.72
C GLN A 198 -0.48 15.20 0.49
N SER A 199 -0.04 16.04 -0.45
CA SER A 199 0.73 15.71 -1.65
C SER A 199 1.38 16.97 -2.22
N PRO A 200 2.36 16.89 -3.13
CA PRO A 200 2.93 18.06 -3.81
C PRO A 200 2.09 18.55 -4.99
N GLN A 201 0.79 18.21 -5.05
CA GLN A 201 -0.08 18.40 -6.22
C GLN A 201 -0.02 19.79 -6.84
N GLN A 202 -0.09 20.84 -6.05
CA GLN A 202 -0.11 22.20 -6.59
C GLN A 202 1.27 22.65 -7.08
N PHE A 203 2.33 22.25 -6.37
CA PHE A 203 3.70 22.60 -6.76
C PHE A 203 4.14 21.90 -8.03
N LYS A 204 3.80 20.63 -8.22
CA LYS A 204 4.18 19.91 -9.43
C LYS A 204 3.51 20.51 -10.67
N GLN A 205 2.26 20.96 -10.58
CA GLN A 205 1.61 21.69 -11.67
C GLN A 205 2.26 23.06 -11.93
N MET A 206 2.68 23.76 -10.88
CA MET A 206 3.44 25.01 -11.03
C MET A 206 4.81 24.79 -11.67
N LEU A 207 5.48 23.66 -11.41
CA LEU A 207 6.73 23.29 -12.07
C LEU A 207 6.53 23.07 -13.57
N MET A 208 5.37 22.58 -14.00
CA MET A 208 5.03 22.50 -15.44
C MET A 208 4.91 23.89 -16.05
N VAL A 209 4.24 24.83 -15.38
CA VAL A 209 4.18 26.25 -15.81
C VAL A 209 5.58 26.89 -15.82
N ALA A 210 6.45 26.49 -14.90
CA ALA A 210 7.84 26.95 -14.81
C ALA A 210 8.77 26.37 -15.90
N GLY A 211 8.26 25.45 -16.74
CA GLY A 211 9.04 24.87 -17.84
C GLY A 211 9.97 23.73 -17.42
N VAL A 212 9.73 23.08 -16.25
CA VAL A 212 10.49 21.89 -15.83
C VAL A 212 10.19 20.68 -16.73
N GLU A 213 8.99 20.61 -17.28
CA GLU A 213 8.45 19.63 -18.22
C GLU A 213 8.34 18.18 -17.68
N ARG A 214 9.35 17.68 -16.96
CA ARG A 214 9.37 16.35 -16.37
C ARG A 214 9.90 16.41 -14.95
N TYR A 215 9.00 16.33 -13.99
CA TYR A 215 9.28 16.38 -12.55
C TYR A 215 9.01 15.03 -11.91
N PHE A 216 9.84 14.64 -10.94
CA PHE A 216 9.50 13.62 -9.96
C PHE A 216 10.07 13.96 -8.58
N GLN A 217 9.55 13.30 -7.55
CA GLN A 217 10.04 13.37 -6.18
C GLN A 217 9.67 12.10 -5.40
N LEU A 218 10.57 11.61 -4.54
CA LEU A 218 10.19 10.71 -3.45
C LEU A 218 9.64 11.56 -2.30
N ALA A 219 8.37 11.94 -2.43
CA ALA A 219 7.72 12.97 -1.61
C ALA A 219 7.26 12.44 -0.27
N LYS A 220 7.53 13.18 0.81
CA LYS A 220 6.87 12.98 2.10
C LYS A 220 5.49 13.62 2.08
N CYS A 221 4.49 12.82 2.46
CA CYS A 221 3.09 13.21 2.52
C CYS A 221 2.54 12.98 3.92
N PHE A 222 1.57 13.82 4.33
CA PHE A 222 1.03 13.83 5.68
C PHE A 222 -0.50 13.88 5.64
N ARG A 223 -1.17 12.97 6.35
CA ARG A 223 -2.63 12.92 6.42
C ARG A 223 -3.08 12.55 7.83
N ASP A 224 -3.91 13.38 8.43
CA ASP A 224 -4.53 13.10 9.72
C ASP A 224 -5.84 12.34 9.50
N GLU A 225 -5.72 11.04 9.32
CA GLU A 225 -6.81 10.11 9.05
C GLU A 225 -6.80 8.94 10.05
N ASP A 226 -7.89 8.19 10.09
CA ASP A 226 -7.94 6.93 10.84
C ASP A 226 -6.92 5.94 10.29
N LEU A 227 -6.01 5.49 11.15
CA LEU A 227 -4.91 4.62 10.76
C LEU A 227 -5.36 3.16 10.70
N ARG A 228 -4.92 2.49 9.63
CA ARG A 228 -5.10 1.06 9.38
C ARG A 228 -3.74 0.42 9.10
N ALA A 229 -3.72 -0.88 8.84
CA ALA A 229 -2.49 -1.59 8.50
C ALA A 229 -1.78 -1.02 7.24
N ASP A 230 -2.54 -0.46 6.32
CA ASP A 230 -2.08 0.13 5.05
C ASP A 230 -2.02 1.67 5.05
N ARG A 231 -2.18 2.32 6.22
CA ARG A 231 -2.16 3.78 6.37
C ARG A 231 -1.26 4.24 7.50
N GLN A 232 -0.53 5.33 7.24
CA GLN A 232 0.32 6.02 8.21
C GLN A 232 0.08 7.53 8.13
N PRO A 233 0.22 8.29 9.25
CA PRO A 233 0.02 9.74 9.24
C PRO A 233 1.09 10.46 8.42
N GLU A 234 2.27 9.86 8.28
CA GLU A 234 3.34 10.26 7.38
C GLU A 234 3.78 9.06 6.53
N PHE A 235 3.85 9.24 5.22
CA PHE A 235 4.19 8.20 4.26
C PHE A 235 4.96 8.79 3.08
N THR A 236 5.44 7.92 2.19
CA THR A 236 6.20 8.34 1.02
C THR A 236 5.45 7.98 -0.27
N GLN A 237 5.42 8.92 -1.21
CA GLN A 237 4.95 8.69 -2.58
C GLN A 237 6.11 8.82 -3.57
N ILE A 238 6.07 8.05 -4.65
CA ILE A 238 6.75 8.39 -5.89
C ILE A 238 5.78 9.30 -6.63
N ASP A 239 6.05 10.59 -6.62
CA ASP A 239 5.19 11.61 -7.23
C ASP A 239 5.84 12.15 -8.48
N LEU A 240 5.07 12.33 -9.55
CA LEU A 240 5.58 12.84 -10.83
C LEU A 240 4.54 13.63 -11.62
N GLU A 241 5.03 14.50 -12.51
CA GLU A 241 4.21 15.28 -13.44
C GLU A 241 5.00 15.50 -14.73
N MET A 242 4.30 15.46 -15.88
CA MET A 242 4.88 15.67 -17.22
C MET A 242 4.04 16.63 -18.05
N SER A 243 4.71 17.47 -18.86
CA SER A 243 4.09 18.35 -19.85
C SER A 243 4.03 17.69 -21.23
N PHE A 244 3.07 18.13 -22.05
CA PHE A 244 2.90 17.74 -23.45
C PHE A 244 2.68 16.25 -23.68
N ILE A 245 1.88 15.62 -22.82
CA ILE A 245 1.58 14.18 -22.84
C ILE A 245 0.10 13.90 -22.92
N ASP A 246 -0.22 12.69 -23.34
CA ASP A 246 -1.51 12.06 -23.13
C ASP A 246 -1.45 10.92 -22.08
N ARG A 247 -2.57 10.19 -21.91
CA ARG A 247 -2.65 9.09 -20.93
C ARG A 247 -1.75 7.92 -21.28
N GLU A 248 -1.57 7.61 -22.58
CA GLU A 248 -0.76 6.46 -23.02
C GLU A 248 0.72 6.68 -22.73
N ASP A 249 1.22 7.92 -22.84
CA ASP A 249 2.58 8.28 -22.44
C ASP A 249 2.82 8.00 -20.94
N MET A 250 1.84 8.36 -20.10
CA MET A 250 1.90 8.12 -18.67
C MET A 250 1.88 6.61 -18.36
N TYR A 251 1.01 5.85 -19.04
CA TYR A 251 0.93 4.40 -18.84
C TYR A 251 2.25 3.74 -19.24
N ALA A 252 2.80 4.06 -20.39
CA ALA A 252 4.07 3.49 -20.85
C ALA A 252 5.22 3.77 -19.87
N LEU A 253 5.30 4.99 -19.34
CA LEU A 253 6.31 5.37 -18.36
C LEU A 253 6.20 4.56 -17.06
N ILE A 254 5.00 4.45 -16.49
CA ILE A 254 4.78 3.74 -15.21
C ILE A 254 4.93 2.24 -15.39
N GLU A 255 4.45 1.67 -16.47
CA GLU A 255 4.64 0.25 -16.80
C GLU A 255 6.12 -0.09 -16.90
N GLY A 256 6.92 0.75 -17.54
CA GLY A 256 8.38 0.61 -17.63
C GLY A 256 9.07 0.68 -16.25
N LEU A 257 8.66 1.61 -15.39
CA LEU A 257 9.15 1.71 -14.01
C LEU A 257 8.87 0.44 -13.24
N LEU A 258 7.59 -0.01 -13.26
CA LEU A 258 7.17 -1.21 -12.51
C LEU A 258 7.87 -2.47 -13.02
N ALA A 259 8.08 -2.59 -14.34
CA ALA A 259 8.85 -3.71 -14.91
C ALA A 259 10.28 -3.76 -14.38
N GLN A 260 10.97 -2.62 -14.29
CA GLN A 260 12.31 -2.56 -13.70
C GLN A 260 12.32 -2.83 -12.19
N VAL A 261 11.34 -2.31 -11.46
CA VAL A 261 11.19 -2.55 -10.03
C VAL A 261 10.99 -4.05 -9.75
N TRP A 262 10.11 -4.74 -10.50
CA TRP A 262 9.89 -6.19 -10.35
C TRP A 262 11.14 -7.00 -10.67
N LEU A 263 11.83 -6.64 -11.74
CA LEU A 263 13.07 -7.33 -12.12
C LEU A 263 14.14 -7.22 -11.02
N VAL A 264 14.35 -6.02 -10.45
CA VAL A 264 15.38 -5.81 -9.42
C VAL A 264 14.97 -6.36 -8.05
N ALA A 265 13.68 -6.24 -7.69
CA ALA A 265 13.19 -6.65 -6.38
C ALA A 265 12.99 -8.17 -6.26
N ARG A 266 12.55 -8.82 -7.34
CA ARG A 266 12.11 -10.21 -7.34
C ARG A 266 12.82 -11.10 -8.36
N GLY A 267 13.55 -10.52 -9.32
CA GLY A 267 14.12 -11.27 -10.45
C GLY A 267 13.07 -11.71 -11.49
N GLU A 268 11.86 -11.17 -11.41
CA GLU A 268 10.71 -11.57 -12.23
C GLU A 268 10.44 -10.51 -13.32
N LYS A 269 10.05 -10.97 -14.51
CA LYS A 269 9.58 -10.10 -15.59
C LYS A 269 8.06 -10.04 -15.55
N ILE A 270 7.50 -8.85 -15.55
CA ILE A 270 6.06 -8.61 -15.73
C ILE A 270 5.78 -8.23 -17.18
N LEU A 271 4.63 -8.65 -17.69
CA LEU A 271 4.21 -8.37 -19.07
C LEU A 271 3.58 -7.00 -19.17
N THR A 272 3.99 -6.23 -20.17
CA THR A 272 3.40 -4.93 -20.55
C THR A 272 2.96 -5.00 -22.01
N PRO A 273 1.97 -4.20 -22.43
CA PRO A 273 1.19 -3.23 -21.69
C PRO A 273 0.17 -3.88 -20.74
N PHE A 274 -0.15 -3.20 -19.62
CA PHE A 274 -1.20 -3.67 -18.70
C PHE A 274 -2.59 -3.46 -19.31
N PRO A 275 -3.59 -4.32 -18.99
CA PRO A 275 -4.97 -4.12 -19.43
C PRO A 275 -5.53 -2.77 -18.97
N ARG A 276 -6.38 -2.14 -19.79
CA ARG A 276 -7.18 -0.95 -19.44
C ARG A 276 -8.62 -1.39 -19.22
N MET A 277 -9.17 -1.08 -18.06
CA MET A 277 -10.54 -1.40 -17.68
C MET A 277 -11.28 -0.09 -17.35
N PRO A 278 -12.35 0.25 -18.08
CA PRO A 278 -13.19 1.38 -17.71
C PRO A 278 -13.75 1.24 -16.29
N TYR A 279 -13.83 2.33 -15.53
CA TYR A 279 -14.39 2.34 -14.18
C TYR A 279 -15.76 1.65 -14.09
N ILE A 280 -16.64 1.94 -15.06
CA ILE A 280 -17.97 1.34 -15.06
C ILE A 280 -17.91 -0.20 -15.20
N GLU A 281 -16.98 -0.72 -16.00
CA GLU A 281 -16.76 -2.15 -16.14
C GLU A 281 -16.20 -2.76 -14.85
N ALA A 282 -15.25 -2.10 -14.21
CA ALA A 282 -14.69 -2.55 -12.94
C ALA A 282 -15.78 -2.65 -11.85
N MET A 283 -16.64 -1.64 -11.76
CA MET A 283 -17.76 -1.63 -10.83
C MET A 283 -18.82 -2.67 -11.20
N ASP A 284 -19.15 -2.82 -12.47
CA ASP A 284 -20.17 -3.78 -12.91
C ASP A 284 -19.76 -5.24 -12.71
N ARG A 285 -18.49 -5.57 -12.94
CA ARG A 285 -17.97 -6.94 -12.83
C ARG A 285 -17.46 -7.30 -11.44
N PHE A 286 -16.93 -6.35 -10.70
CA PHE A 286 -16.22 -6.64 -9.45
C PHE A 286 -16.77 -5.89 -8.24
N GLY A 287 -17.64 -4.91 -8.44
CA GLY A 287 -18.14 -4.03 -7.36
C GLY A 287 -17.03 -3.21 -6.69
N SER A 288 -15.97 -2.91 -7.42
CA SER A 288 -14.80 -2.20 -6.90
C SER A 288 -14.03 -1.50 -8.02
N ASP A 289 -13.55 -0.31 -7.74
CA ASP A 289 -12.62 0.47 -8.57
C ASP A 289 -11.16 -0.07 -8.55
N LYS A 290 -10.89 -1.05 -7.69
CA LYS A 290 -9.60 -1.76 -7.56
C LYS A 290 -9.82 -3.26 -7.54
N PRO A 291 -10.23 -3.86 -8.67
CA PRO A 291 -10.61 -5.26 -8.72
C PRO A 291 -9.41 -6.20 -8.54
N ASP A 292 -9.58 -7.24 -7.73
CA ASP A 292 -8.70 -8.41 -7.75
C ASP A 292 -9.16 -9.38 -8.84
N THR A 293 -8.40 -9.46 -9.91
CA THR A 293 -8.72 -10.29 -11.08
C THR A 293 -8.07 -11.69 -11.04
N ARG A 294 -7.39 -12.06 -9.94
CA ARG A 294 -6.72 -13.35 -9.80
C ARG A 294 -7.68 -14.53 -9.62
N PHE A 295 -8.92 -14.26 -9.28
CA PHE A 295 -9.97 -15.25 -9.10
C PHE A 295 -11.27 -14.75 -9.74
N GLY A 296 -12.11 -15.67 -10.16
CA GLY A 296 -13.42 -15.37 -10.75
C GLY A 296 -14.40 -14.73 -9.76
N MET A 297 -15.61 -15.26 -9.68
CA MET A 297 -16.72 -14.72 -8.87
C MET A 297 -17.10 -13.29 -9.31
N GLU A 298 -17.17 -13.06 -10.62
CA GLU A 298 -17.65 -11.78 -11.14
C GLU A 298 -19.15 -11.61 -10.85
N LEU A 299 -19.56 -10.35 -10.67
CA LEU A 299 -20.95 -9.96 -10.53
C LEU A 299 -21.63 -10.06 -11.89
N VAL A 300 -22.67 -10.87 -12.00
CA VAL A 300 -23.42 -11.09 -13.23
C VAL A 300 -24.74 -10.34 -13.17
N ASP A 301 -25.03 -9.53 -14.19
CA ASP A 301 -26.31 -8.84 -14.29
C ASP A 301 -27.42 -9.79 -14.76
N VAL A 302 -28.46 -9.89 -13.95
CA VAL A 302 -29.64 -10.71 -14.19
C VAL A 302 -30.93 -9.87 -14.12
N THR A 303 -30.82 -8.56 -14.20
CA THR A 303 -31.93 -7.61 -14.05
C THR A 303 -33.07 -7.92 -15.05
N GLU A 304 -32.72 -8.12 -16.32
CA GLU A 304 -33.72 -8.39 -17.37
C GLU A 304 -34.48 -9.71 -17.16
N ASP A 305 -33.79 -10.74 -16.60
CA ASP A 305 -34.39 -12.05 -16.34
C ASP A 305 -35.46 -11.98 -15.25
N PHE A 306 -35.42 -10.99 -14.38
CA PHE A 306 -36.31 -10.84 -13.22
C PHE A 306 -37.39 -9.75 -13.37
N LYS A 307 -37.48 -9.05 -14.48
CA LYS A 307 -38.53 -8.04 -14.74
C LYS A 307 -39.96 -8.58 -14.60
N GLN A 308 -40.18 -9.83 -14.96
CA GLN A 308 -41.50 -10.49 -14.86
C GLN A 308 -41.57 -11.47 -13.68
N SER A 309 -40.62 -11.46 -12.78
CA SER A 309 -40.53 -12.41 -11.67
C SER A 309 -41.70 -12.33 -10.70
N LYS A 310 -42.14 -13.49 -10.21
CA LYS A 310 -43.07 -13.55 -9.07
C LYS A 310 -42.43 -13.16 -7.75
N PHE A 311 -41.09 -13.13 -7.67
CA PHE A 311 -40.37 -12.66 -6.50
C PHE A 311 -40.34 -11.13 -6.49
N LYS A 312 -41.24 -10.54 -5.70
CA LYS A 312 -41.52 -9.09 -5.68
C LYS A 312 -40.26 -8.23 -5.45
N VAL A 313 -39.30 -8.68 -4.62
CA VAL A 313 -38.09 -7.91 -4.30
C VAL A 313 -37.27 -7.69 -5.56
N PHE A 314 -37.01 -8.74 -6.34
CA PHE A 314 -36.20 -8.65 -7.58
C PHE A 314 -36.93 -7.86 -8.65
N ARG A 315 -38.24 -8.13 -8.84
CA ARG A 315 -39.06 -7.36 -9.79
C ARG A 315 -39.04 -5.86 -9.44
N SER A 316 -39.28 -5.49 -8.19
CA SER A 316 -39.28 -4.08 -7.79
C SER A 316 -37.93 -3.40 -8.02
N ALA A 317 -36.82 -4.09 -7.79
CA ALA A 317 -35.50 -3.57 -8.10
C ALA A 317 -35.28 -3.44 -9.62
N ALA A 318 -35.70 -4.43 -10.40
CA ALA A 318 -35.57 -4.42 -11.86
C ALA A 318 -36.45 -3.34 -12.55
N ASP A 319 -37.58 -2.99 -11.95
CA ASP A 319 -38.51 -1.95 -12.45
C ASP A 319 -38.11 -0.54 -12.01
N ALA A 320 -37.29 -0.40 -10.96
CA ALA A 320 -36.90 0.89 -10.43
C ALA A 320 -35.87 1.59 -11.34
N ALA A 321 -36.00 2.92 -11.49
CA ALA A 321 -35.00 3.70 -12.22
C ALA A 321 -33.62 3.59 -11.53
N GLY A 322 -32.62 3.11 -12.26
CA GLY A 322 -31.28 2.86 -11.73
C GLY A 322 -31.15 1.61 -10.85
N GLY A 323 -32.23 0.86 -10.65
CA GLY A 323 -32.22 -0.39 -9.90
C GLY A 323 -31.67 -1.55 -10.75
N VAL A 324 -31.03 -2.49 -10.08
CA VAL A 324 -30.46 -3.69 -10.72
C VAL A 324 -30.63 -4.93 -9.84
N VAL A 325 -30.62 -6.09 -10.47
CA VAL A 325 -30.46 -7.38 -9.81
C VAL A 325 -29.17 -8.01 -10.33
N LYS A 326 -28.19 -8.18 -9.45
CA LYS A 326 -26.94 -8.87 -9.79
C LYS A 326 -26.76 -10.11 -8.93
N ALA A 327 -26.04 -11.08 -9.46
CA ALA A 327 -25.74 -12.33 -8.79
C ALA A 327 -24.25 -12.63 -8.80
N LEU A 328 -23.79 -13.30 -7.74
CA LEU A 328 -22.43 -13.76 -7.54
C LEU A 328 -22.45 -15.27 -7.30
N ASN A 329 -21.68 -16.05 -8.06
CA ASN A 329 -21.54 -17.48 -7.84
C ASN A 329 -20.25 -17.78 -7.04
N ALA A 330 -20.41 -18.19 -5.79
CA ALA A 330 -19.34 -18.70 -4.95
C ALA A 330 -19.20 -20.23 -5.15
N LYS A 331 -18.33 -20.62 -6.07
CA LYS A 331 -18.07 -22.01 -6.42
C LYS A 331 -17.66 -22.86 -5.21
N GLY A 332 -18.36 -24.00 -5.02
CA GLY A 332 -18.07 -24.94 -3.94
C GLY A 332 -18.37 -24.44 -2.53
N TYR A 333 -19.16 -23.36 -2.37
CA TYR A 333 -19.44 -22.76 -1.05
C TYR A 333 -20.86 -23.05 -0.50
N ALA A 334 -21.61 -23.96 -1.10
CA ALA A 334 -22.92 -24.40 -0.54
C ALA A 334 -22.81 -24.90 0.91
N CYS A 335 -21.62 -25.43 1.29
CA CYS A 335 -21.33 -25.88 2.65
C CYS A 335 -21.31 -24.75 3.72
N ALA A 336 -21.44 -23.48 3.32
CA ALA A 336 -21.52 -22.36 4.26
C ALA A 336 -22.57 -22.62 5.35
N THR A 337 -22.19 -22.46 6.60
CA THR A 337 -23.11 -22.63 7.75
C THR A 337 -24.13 -21.49 7.78
N GLN A 338 -25.23 -21.72 8.53
CA GLN A 338 -26.24 -20.68 8.73
C GLN A 338 -25.62 -19.41 9.34
N GLY A 339 -24.71 -19.55 10.33
CA GLY A 339 -24.02 -18.42 10.95
C GLY A 339 -23.15 -17.62 9.95
N GLN A 340 -22.47 -18.30 9.02
CA GLN A 340 -21.70 -17.61 7.95
C GLN A 340 -22.62 -16.83 7.01
N ILE A 341 -23.78 -17.40 6.63
CA ILE A 341 -24.77 -16.67 5.80
C ILE A 341 -25.35 -15.47 6.55
N GLU A 342 -25.62 -15.60 7.85
CA GLU A 342 -26.07 -14.48 8.69
C GLU A 342 -25.01 -13.38 8.77
N GLN A 343 -23.74 -13.73 8.95
CA GLN A 343 -22.64 -12.78 8.95
C GLN A 343 -22.51 -12.02 7.60
N LEU A 344 -22.62 -12.72 6.47
CA LEU A 344 -22.65 -12.10 5.15
C LEU A 344 -23.86 -11.16 5.01
N THR A 345 -25.01 -11.55 5.55
CA THR A 345 -26.24 -10.73 5.52
C THR A 345 -26.09 -9.47 6.36
N GLU A 346 -25.53 -9.58 7.56
CA GLU A 346 -25.28 -8.39 8.41
C GLU A 346 -24.23 -7.46 7.76
N THR A 347 -23.21 -8.02 7.13
CA THR A 347 -22.28 -7.24 6.32
C THR A 347 -23.01 -6.51 5.19
N ALA A 348 -23.88 -7.19 4.44
CA ALA A 348 -24.66 -6.56 3.38
C ALA A 348 -25.51 -5.38 3.91
N LYS A 349 -26.16 -5.55 5.07
CA LYS A 349 -26.97 -4.50 5.71
C LYS A 349 -26.12 -3.30 6.15
N SER A 350 -24.90 -3.53 6.66
CA SER A 350 -24.00 -2.43 7.08
C SER A 350 -23.57 -1.53 5.91
N PHE A 351 -23.66 -2.05 4.67
CA PHE A 351 -23.42 -1.29 3.44
C PHE A 351 -24.70 -0.86 2.71
N GLY A 352 -25.84 -0.85 3.40
CA GLY A 352 -27.10 -0.26 2.92
C GLY A 352 -28.07 -1.24 2.24
N ALA A 353 -27.75 -2.53 2.10
CA ALA A 353 -28.71 -3.49 1.61
C ALA A 353 -29.81 -3.78 2.64
N LYS A 354 -31.02 -4.07 2.16
CA LYS A 354 -32.15 -4.48 3.01
C LYS A 354 -32.02 -5.95 3.47
N GLY A 355 -31.17 -6.73 2.81
CA GLY A 355 -30.90 -8.15 3.07
C GLY A 355 -30.06 -8.75 1.97
N LEU A 356 -29.69 -10.03 2.14
CA LEU A 356 -28.91 -10.81 1.18
C LEU A 356 -29.70 -12.07 0.80
N ALA A 357 -30.18 -12.14 -0.41
CA ALA A 357 -30.83 -13.35 -0.92
C ALA A 357 -29.76 -14.35 -1.39
N PHE A 358 -30.00 -15.63 -1.16
CA PHE A 358 -29.06 -16.68 -1.55
C PHE A 358 -29.74 -17.97 -1.98
N ILE A 359 -29.01 -18.81 -2.72
CA ILE A 359 -29.41 -20.18 -3.10
C ILE A 359 -28.21 -21.10 -2.87
N LYS A 360 -28.43 -22.21 -2.17
CA LYS A 360 -27.49 -23.33 -2.10
C LYS A 360 -27.86 -24.39 -3.10
N VAL A 361 -26.90 -24.92 -3.83
CA VAL A 361 -27.09 -26.01 -4.78
C VAL A 361 -26.55 -27.29 -4.14
N GLU A 362 -27.45 -28.16 -3.68
CA GLU A 362 -27.08 -29.37 -2.92
C GLU A 362 -28.03 -30.53 -3.21
N GLY A 363 -27.46 -31.68 -3.57
CA GLY A 363 -28.24 -32.91 -3.85
C GLY A 363 -29.06 -32.80 -5.13
N GLY A 364 -28.59 -32.05 -6.12
CA GLY A 364 -29.29 -31.80 -7.37
C GLY A 364 -30.45 -30.80 -7.26
N GLU A 365 -30.63 -30.17 -6.10
CA GLU A 365 -31.72 -29.24 -5.85
C GLU A 365 -31.20 -27.85 -5.42
N TRP A 366 -32.02 -26.84 -5.73
CA TRP A 366 -31.78 -25.46 -5.27
C TRP A 366 -32.50 -25.22 -3.93
N LYS A 367 -31.73 -25.07 -2.87
CA LYS A 367 -32.27 -24.89 -1.52
C LYS A 367 -32.26 -23.40 -1.13
N SER A 368 -33.44 -22.80 -1.11
CA SER A 368 -33.67 -21.43 -0.62
C SER A 368 -35.16 -21.12 -0.51
N PRO A 369 -35.57 -20.24 0.42
CA PRO A 369 -36.96 -19.76 0.52
C PRO A 369 -37.46 -19.03 -0.72
N ILE A 370 -36.56 -18.48 -1.56
CA ILE A 370 -36.94 -17.69 -2.74
C ILE A 370 -37.15 -18.53 -3.99
N VAL A 371 -36.61 -19.73 -4.07
CA VAL A 371 -36.66 -20.60 -5.29
C VAL A 371 -38.08 -20.95 -5.70
N LYS A 372 -39.02 -21.06 -4.77
CA LYS A 372 -40.44 -21.31 -5.06
C LYS A 372 -41.13 -20.24 -5.91
N PHE A 373 -40.52 -19.05 -5.98
CA PHE A 373 -41.05 -17.95 -6.80
C PHE A 373 -40.44 -17.90 -8.21
N PHE A 374 -39.39 -18.70 -8.45
CA PHE A 374 -38.68 -18.68 -9.74
C PHE A 374 -39.31 -19.59 -10.74
N SER A 375 -39.52 -19.09 -11.95
CA SER A 375 -39.91 -19.87 -13.10
C SER A 375 -38.75 -20.73 -13.63
N ASP A 376 -39.05 -21.74 -14.43
CA ASP A 376 -38.03 -22.57 -15.07
C ASP A 376 -37.14 -21.76 -16.03
N ALA A 377 -37.70 -20.74 -16.69
CA ALA A 377 -36.92 -19.80 -17.51
C ALA A 377 -35.88 -19.00 -16.71
N GLU A 378 -36.28 -18.47 -15.54
CA GLU A 378 -35.35 -17.75 -14.65
C GLU A 378 -34.25 -18.67 -14.11
N LYS A 379 -34.58 -19.91 -13.73
CA LYS A 379 -33.59 -20.91 -13.31
C LYS A 379 -32.63 -21.28 -14.44
N ALA A 380 -33.12 -21.47 -15.64
CA ALA A 380 -32.29 -21.77 -16.83
C ALA A 380 -31.35 -20.59 -17.15
N ALA A 381 -31.84 -19.35 -17.10
CA ALA A 381 -31.03 -18.15 -17.29
C ALA A 381 -29.93 -18.04 -16.27
N LEU A 382 -30.25 -18.22 -14.98
CA LEU A 382 -29.24 -18.19 -13.89
C LEU A 382 -28.21 -19.31 -14.09
N THR A 383 -28.63 -20.54 -14.38
CA THR A 383 -27.72 -21.67 -14.60
C THR A 383 -26.73 -21.37 -15.72
N SER A 384 -27.23 -20.84 -16.84
CA SER A 384 -26.41 -20.51 -18.00
C SER A 384 -25.44 -19.37 -17.72
N LYS A 385 -25.93 -18.23 -17.19
CA LYS A 385 -25.13 -17.02 -16.97
C LYS A 385 -24.09 -17.20 -15.87
N LEU A 386 -24.44 -17.86 -14.76
CA LEU A 386 -23.59 -18.08 -13.62
C LEU A 386 -22.80 -19.40 -13.66
N LYS A 387 -23.07 -20.26 -14.67
CA LYS A 387 -22.46 -21.60 -14.78
C LYS A 387 -22.62 -22.38 -13.48
N ILE A 388 -23.85 -22.45 -12.98
CA ILE A 388 -24.18 -23.07 -11.69
C ILE A 388 -23.93 -24.57 -11.74
N GLU A 389 -23.26 -25.09 -10.71
CA GLU A 389 -22.90 -26.48 -10.51
C GLU A 389 -23.28 -26.95 -9.10
N GLU A 390 -23.28 -28.28 -8.92
CA GLU A 390 -23.47 -28.87 -7.59
C GLU A 390 -22.42 -28.35 -6.59
N GLY A 391 -22.86 -27.98 -5.39
CA GLY A 391 -22.01 -27.43 -4.37
C GLY A 391 -21.84 -25.91 -4.38
N ASP A 392 -22.45 -25.19 -5.32
CA ASP A 392 -22.34 -23.73 -5.44
C ASP A 392 -23.26 -22.97 -4.47
N LEU A 393 -22.81 -21.80 -4.01
CA LEU A 393 -23.63 -20.81 -3.31
C LEU A 393 -23.81 -19.58 -4.20
N ILE A 394 -25.05 -19.26 -4.52
CA ILE A 394 -25.41 -18.07 -5.30
C ILE A 394 -25.89 -16.99 -4.35
N LEU A 395 -25.30 -15.80 -4.44
CA LEU A 395 -25.64 -14.62 -3.63
C LEU A 395 -26.17 -13.53 -4.53
N PHE A 396 -27.22 -12.80 -4.08
CA PHE A 396 -27.89 -11.77 -4.90
C PHE A 396 -27.90 -10.42 -4.19
N GLY A 397 -27.66 -9.37 -4.97
CA GLY A 397 -27.96 -7.99 -4.63
C GLY A 397 -29.11 -7.47 -5.50
N ALA A 398 -30.08 -6.81 -4.90
CA ALA A 398 -31.24 -6.24 -5.60
C ALA A 398 -31.63 -4.91 -4.96
N ASP A 399 -31.15 -3.81 -5.52
CA ASP A 399 -31.38 -2.44 -5.06
C ASP A 399 -30.87 -1.44 -6.12
N GLN A 400 -30.65 -0.18 -5.75
CA GLN A 400 -29.92 0.78 -6.58
C GLN A 400 -28.52 0.26 -6.91
N ARG A 401 -28.06 0.52 -8.12
CA ARG A 401 -26.82 -0.04 -8.69
C ARG A 401 -25.61 0.17 -7.77
N GLU A 402 -25.46 1.37 -7.21
CA GLU A 402 -24.33 1.72 -6.36
C GLU A 402 -24.31 0.89 -5.06
N ILE A 403 -25.48 0.62 -4.47
CA ILE A 403 -25.61 -0.24 -3.28
C ILE A 403 -25.24 -1.68 -3.63
N VAL A 404 -25.73 -2.18 -4.79
CA VAL A 404 -25.46 -3.55 -5.23
C VAL A 404 -23.97 -3.75 -5.50
N TRP A 405 -23.30 -2.79 -6.14
CA TRP A 405 -21.86 -2.82 -6.35
C TRP A 405 -21.08 -2.91 -5.03
N GLU A 406 -21.33 -1.98 -4.11
CA GLU A 406 -20.63 -1.93 -2.82
C GLU A 406 -20.84 -3.23 -2.03
N VAL A 407 -22.10 -3.69 -1.93
CA VAL A 407 -22.45 -4.89 -1.15
C VAL A 407 -21.83 -6.14 -1.74
N LEU A 408 -22.08 -6.42 -3.04
CA LEU A 408 -21.58 -7.65 -3.66
C LEU A 408 -20.06 -7.63 -3.84
N GLY A 409 -19.46 -6.46 -4.07
CA GLY A 409 -18.01 -6.31 -4.12
C GLY A 409 -17.34 -6.68 -2.79
N ARG A 410 -17.90 -6.23 -1.65
CA ARG A 410 -17.43 -6.61 -0.31
C ARG A 410 -17.61 -8.10 -0.03
N ILE A 411 -18.80 -8.62 -0.32
CA ILE A 411 -19.11 -10.05 -0.13
C ILE A 411 -18.19 -10.93 -0.97
N ARG A 412 -17.90 -10.54 -2.20
CA ARG A 412 -16.97 -11.24 -3.09
C ARG A 412 -15.61 -11.44 -2.43
N LEU A 413 -15.04 -10.40 -1.82
CA LEU A 413 -13.74 -10.46 -1.16
C LEU A 413 -13.77 -11.31 0.10
N ILE A 414 -14.83 -11.20 0.93
CA ILE A 414 -15.00 -12.00 2.14
C ILE A 414 -15.09 -13.49 1.79
N VAL A 415 -15.93 -13.82 0.80
CA VAL A 415 -16.10 -15.22 0.35
C VAL A 415 -14.78 -15.75 -0.23
N ALA A 416 -14.05 -14.95 -1.01
CA ALA A 416 -12.76 -15.35 -1.55
C ALA A 416 -11.74 -15.67 -0.44
N ASP A 417 -11.72 -14.87 0.62
CA ASP A 417 -10.81 -15.07 1.76
C ASP A 417 -11.15 -16.35 2.54
N VAL A 418 -12.44 -16.61 2.77
CA VAL A 418 -12.90 -17.87 3.39
C VAL A 418 -12.52 -19.07 2.52
N LEU A 419 -12.82 -19.03 1.23
CA LEU A 419 -12.50 -20.13 0.30
C LEU A 419 -10.99 -20.38 0.18
N LYS A 420 -10.18 -19.32 0.27
CA LYS A 420 -8.71 -19.41 0.32
C LYS A 420 -8.24 -20.08 1.61
N THR A 421 -8.80 -19.68 2.75
CA THR A 421 -8.48 -20.25 4.07
C THR A 421 -8.85 -21.74 4.11
N ASP A 422 -9.98 -22.11 3.53
CA ASP A 422 -10.45 -23.50 3.41
C ASP A 422 -9.69 -24.32 2.34
N GLY A 423 -8.73 -23.72 1.63
CA GLY A 423 -7.96 -24.37 0.57
C GLY A 423 -8.75 -24.67 -0.72
N LYS A 424 -9.96 -24.16 -0.84
CA LYS A 424 -10.84 -24.33 -2.03
C LYS A 424 -10.52 -23.34 -3.14
N LEU A 425 -10.05 -22.15 -2.81
CA LEU A 425 -9.56 -21.15 -3.75
C LEU A 425 -8.04 -21.09 -3.67
N LYS A 426 -7.36 -21.42 -4.76
CA LYS A 426 -5.91 -21.36 -4.86
C LYS A 426 -5.51 -20.16 -5.71
N ILE A 427 -4.82 -19.21 -5.11
CA ILE A 427 -4.25 -18.06 -5.81
C ILE A 427 -2.72 -18.20 -5.71
N PRO A 428 -1.98 -18.35 -6.84
CA PRO A 428 -0.53 -18.41 -6.83
C PRO A 428 0.07 -17.15 -6.18
N ALA A 429 1.09 -17.34 -5.32
CA ALA A 429 1.71 -16.24 -4.58
C ALA A 429 2.51 -15.27 -5.48
N ASP A 430 2.90 -15.75 -6.67
CA ASP A 430 3.66 -15.05 -7.70
C ASP A 430 2.78 -14.56 -8.87
N GLN A 431 1.46 -14.55 -8.70
CA GLN A 431 0.54 -14.04 -9.71
C GLN A 431 0.34 -12.53 -9.53
N TRP A 432 0.82 -11.75 -10.49
CA TRP A 432 0.78 -10.30 -10.52
C TRP A 432 -0.15 -9.81 -11.63
N ASN A 433 -1.41 -9.53 -11.29
CA ASN A 433 -2.40 -9.01 -12.22
C ASN A 433 -2.46 -7.50 -12.10
N PHE A 434 -1.62 -6.81 -12.88
CA PHE A 434 -1.69 -5.37 -13.04
C PHE A 434 -2.82 -4.99 -14.00
N LEU A 435 -3.48 -3.88 -13.73
CA LEU A 435 -4.41 -3.25 -14.65
C LEU A 435 -4.53 -1.76 -14.36
N TRP A 436 -4.88 -1.00 -15.39
CA TRP A 436 -5.34 0.37 -15.25
C TRP A 436 -6.84 0.41 -15.14
N VAL A 437 -7.37 1.10 -14.14
CA VAL A 437 -8.77 1.51 -14.11
C VAL A 437 -8.83 2.94 -14.63
N VAL A 438 -9.69 3.18 -15.62
CA VAL A 438 -9.71 4.43 -16.40
C VAL A 438 -11.14 4.95 -16.55
N ASP A 439 -11.28 6.18 -17.06
CA ASP A 439 -12.58 6.79 -17.39
C ASP A 439 -13.54 6.85 -16.19
N PHE A 440 -13.01 7.23 -15.03
CA PHE A 440 -13.82 7.49 -13.84
C PHE A 440 -14.83 8.62 -14.11
N PRO A 441 -15.97 8.67 -13.43
CA PRO A 441 -16.81 9.86 -13.47
C PRO A 441 -16.00 11.07 -12.97
N LEU A 442 -16.06 12.17 -13.69
CA LEU A 442 -15.38 13.41 -13.27
C LEU A 442 -16.00 13.98 -12.00
N ILE A 443 -17.32 13.90 -11.92
CA ILE A 443 -18.15 14.52 -10.91
C ILE A 443 -19.08 13.45 -10.29
N THR A 444 -19.19 13.49 -8.97
CA THR A 444 -20.16 12.72 -8.18
C THR A 444 -21.11 13.66 -7.45
N PHE A 445 -22.26 13.15 -6.99
CA PHE A 445 -23.24 13.93 -6.26
C PHE A 445 -23.36 13.42 -4.82
N ASP A 446 -22.99 14.27 -3.87
CA ASP A 446 -23.21 14.01 -2.44
C ASP A 446 -24.66 14.33 -2.07
N ARG A 447 -25.47 13.29 -1.85
CA ARG A 447 -26.88 13.42 -1.49
C ARG A 447 -27.09 14.07 -0.10
N ASN A 448 -26.16 13.85 0.83
CA ASN A 448 -26.26 14.38 2.19
C ASN A 448 -25.97 15.89 2.21
N ALA A 449 -24.95 16.30 1.49
CA ALA A 449 -24.57 17.71 1.36
C ALA A 449 -25.32 18.43 0.21
N ASN A 450 -26.10 17.72 -0.59
CA ASN A 450 -26.83 18.21 -1.76
C ASN A 450 -25.97 19.04 -2.70
N ARG A 451 -24.78 18.52 -3.05
CA ARG A 451 -23.79 19.21 -3.89
C ARG A 451 -22.98 18.26 -4.76
N TYR A 452 -22.45 18.78 -5.84
CA TYR A 452 -21.46 18.09 -6.65
C TYR A 452 -20.08 18.11 -6.00
N LEU A 453 -19.37 17.01 -6.14
CA LEU A 453 -17.99 16.83 -5.71
C LEU A 453 -17.15 16.30 -6.89
N SER A 454 -15.88 16.67 -6.93
CA SER A 454 -14.92 15.98 -7.82
C SER A 454 -14.68 14.58 -7.32
N THR A 455 -14.64 13.60 -8.22
CA THR A 455 -14.37 12.20 -7.86
C THR A 455 -12.94 12.03 -7.35
N HIS A 456 -11.98 12.67 -7.98
CA HIS A 456 -10.56 12.63 -7.60
C HIS A 456 -10.12 13.98 -7.02
N HIS A 457 -9.87 14.97 -7.88
CA HIS A 457 -9.61 16.36 -7.47
C HIS A 457 -10.07 17.32 -8.57
N PRO A 458 -10.32 18.59 -8.23
CA PRO A 458 -10.96 19.54 -9.15
C PRO A 458 -10.07 20.04 -10.31
N PHE A 459 -8.84 19.56 -10.42
CA PHE A 459 -7.91 19.85 -11.50
C PHE A 459 -7.89 18.78 -12.60
N THR A 460 -8.68 17.71 -12.44
CA THR A 460 -8.77 16.63 -13.45
C THR A 460 -9.50 17.10 -14.68
N ALA A 461 -8.90 16.89 -15.86
CA ALA A 461 -9.52 17.20 -17.13
C ALA A 461 -10.65 16.21 -17.47
N ALA A 462 -11.70 16.72 -18.11
CA ALA A 462 -12.72 15.89 -18.74
C ALA A 462 -12.14 15.19 -19.98
N VAL A 463 -12.71 14.06 -20.35
CA VAL A 463 -12.54 13.50 -21.71
C VAL A 463 -13.13 14.50 -22.70
N ALA A 464 -12.42 14.76 -23.78
CA ALA A 464 -12.74 15.88 -24.70
C ALA A 464 -14.16 15.81 -25.26
N GLU A 465 -14.62 14.61 -25.62
CA GLU A 465 -15.96 14.38 -26.16
C GLU A 465 -17.08 14.69 -25.15
N ASP A 466 -16.77 14.60 -23.84
CA ASP A 466 -17.74 14.78 -22.78
C ASP A 466 -17.81 16.22 -22.25
N LEU A 467 -16.89 17.11 -22.68
CA LEU A 467 -16.86 18.53 -22.23
C LEU A 467 -18.21 19.25 -22.36
N PRO A 468 -18.99 19.09 -23.45
CA PRO A 468 -20.31 19.72 -23.56
C PRO A 468 -21.32 19.26 -22.50
N LEU A 469 -21.12 18.06 -21.92
CA LEU A 469 -22.01 17.52 -20.88
C LEU A 469 -21.86 18.21 -19.53
N LEU A 470 -20.77 18.96 -19.29
CA LEU A 470 -20.58 19.73 -18.06
C LEU A 470 -21.74 20.67 -17.76
N ASP A 471 -22.40 21.21 -18.79
CA ASP A 471 -23.51 22.15 -18.64
C ASP A 471 -24.82 21.49 -18.24
N ASN A 472 -25.10 20.29 -18.75
CA ASN A 472 -26.43 19.70 -18.70
C ASN A 472 -26.48 18.35 -17.96
N ALA A 473 -25.35 17.65 -17.86
CA ALA A 473 -25.29 16.31 -17.28
C ALA A 473 -23.90 16.01 -16.68
N PRO A 474 -23.43 16.81 -15.69
CA PRO A 474 -22.06 16.73 -15.18
C PRO A 474 -21.69 15.35 -14.62
N MET A 475 -22.63 14.59 -14.09
CA MET A 475 -22.42 13.23 -13.59
C MET A 475 -22.15 12.19 -14.71
N LYS A 476 -22.39 12.53 -15.99
CA LYS A 476 -22.09 11.67 -17.15
C LYS A 476 -20.72 11.95 -17.75
N VAL A 477 -20.04 13.01 -17.30
CA VAL A 477 -18.72 13.39 -17.78
C VAL A 477 -17.68 12.43 -17.26
N ARG A 478 -16.93 11.79 -18.17
CA ARG A 478 -15.76 10.99 -17.81
C ARG A 478 -14.56 11.90 -17.58
N GLY A 479 -13.84 11.64 -16.49
CA GLY A 479 -12.55 12.28 -16.21
C GLY A 479 -11.41 11.52 -16.89
N GLN A 480 -10.37 12.25 -17.28
CA GLN A 480 -9.10 11.65 -17.70
C GLN A 480 -8.28 11.18 -16.48
N HIS A 481 -8.96 10.59 -15.53
CA HIS A 481 -8.44 9.96 -14.32
C HIS A 481 -8.05 8.52 -14.63
N TYR A 482 -7.00 8.03 -13.97
CA TYR A 482 -6.49 6.66 -14.09
C TYR A 482 -5.83 6.22 -12.78
N ASP A 483 -6.12 4.99 -12.38
CA ASP A 483 -5.49 4.32 -11.25
C ASP A 483 -4.79 3.05 -11.72
N ILE A 484 -3.56 2.84 -11.24
CA ILE A 484 -2.84 1.58 -11.40
C ILE A 484 -3.19 0.66 -10.23
N VAL A 485 -3.74 -0.50 -10.57
CA VAL A 485 -4.20 -1.51 -9.61
C VAL A 485 -3.38 -2.77 -9.76
N LEU A 486 -3.02 -3.37 -8.64
CA LEU A 486 -2.36 -4.68 -8.55
C LEU A 486 -3.08 -5.56 -7.55
N ASN A 487 -3.66 -6.69 -8.02
CA ASN A 487 -4.21 -7.72 -7.13
C ASN A 487 -5.23 -7.18 -6.10
N GLY A 488 -6.10 -6.27 -6.51
CA GLY A 488 -7.10 -5.68 -5.62
C GLY A 488 -6.61 -4.49 -4.80
N VAL A 489 -5.39 -4.03 -5.05
CA VAL A 489 -4.78 -2.90 -4.34
C VAL A 489 -4.45 -1.79 -5.34
N GLU A 490 -4.94 -0.58 -5.09
CA GLU A 490 -4.52 0.62 -5.78
C GLU A 490 -3.08 0.97 -5.39
N LEU A 491 -2.17 0.93 -6.35
CA LEU A 491 -0.77 1.33 -6.16
C LEU A 491 -0.60 2.85 -6.25
N GLY A 492 -1.43 3.51 -7.03
CA GLY A 492 -1.41 4.94 -7.20
C GLY A 492 -2.44 5.41 -8.21
N GLY A 493 -2.69 6.71 -8.19
CA GLY A 493 -3.66 7.35 -9.06
C GLY A 493 -3.17 8.67 -9.60
N GLY A 494 -3.72 9.07 -10.74
CA GLY A 494 -3.37 10.29 -11.43
C GLY A 494 -4.40 10.72 -12.46
N SER A 495 -4.09 11.81 -13.16
CA SER A 495 -4.95 12.28 -14.25
C SER A 495 -4.18 13.19 -15.21
N ILE A 496 -4.74 13.41 -16.40
CA ILE A 496 -4.44 14.60 -17.19
C ILE A 496 -5.15 15.79 -16.52
N ARG A 497 -4.49 16.94 -16.48
CA ARG A 497 -4.95 18.13 -15.73
C ARG A 497 -5.66 19.12 -16.64
N ILE A 498 -6.58 19.88 -16.07
CA ILE A 498 -7.08 21.10 -16.71
C ILE A 498 -5.93 22.09 -16.73
N HIS A 499 -5.58 22.57 -17.91
CA HIS A 499 -4.57 23.62 -18.11
C HIS A 499 -5.16 24.93 -18.66
N GLN A 500 -6.40 24.89 -19.11
CA GLN A 500 -7.14 26.03 -19.66
C GLN A 500 -7.88 26.79 -18.54
N PRO A 501 -7.59 28.08 -18.30
CA PRO A 501 -8.19 28.86 -17.21
C PRO A 501 -9.72 28.89 -17.24
N ASP A 502 -10.31 29.00 -18.45
CA ASP A 502 -11.78 29.09 -18.61
C ASP A 502 -12.46 27.77 -18.24
N VAL A 503 -11.87 26.63 -18.62
CA VAL A 503 -12.38 25.30 -18.25
C VAL A 503 -12.27 25.10 -16.74
N GLN A 504 -11.15 25.51 -16.14
CA GLN A 504 -10.95 25.40 -14.70
C GLN A 504 -11.94 26.26 -13.92
N LYS A 505 -12.18 27.49 -14.40
CA LYS A 505 -13.19 28.39 -13.82
C LYS A 505 -14.58 27.76 -13.89
N LYS A 506 -14.96 27.21 -15.03
CA LYS A 506 -16.25 26.53 -15.22
C LYS A 506 -16.43 25.36 -14.24
N VAL A 507 -15.44 24.50 -14.08
CA VAL A 507 -15.49 23.39 -13.13
C VAL A 507 -15.68 23.91 -11.69
N PHE A 508 -14.96 24.93 -11.29
CA PHE A 508 -15.04 25.49 -9.94
C PHE A 508 -16.36 26.18 -9.65
N GLU A 509 -16.70 27.16 -10.49
CA GLU A 509 -17.80 28.08 -10.21
C GLU A 509 -19.15 27.52 -10.67
N ASP A 510 -19.21 26.94 -11.88
CA ASP A 510 -20.49 26.50 -12.47
C ASP A 510 -20.89 25.10 -12.05
N VAL A 511 -19.93 24.18 -11.94
CA VAL A 511 -20.21 22.78 -11.62
C VAL A 511 -20.15 22.53 -10.12
N LEU A 512 -18.99 22.78 -9.49
CA LEU A 512 -18.75 22.50 -8.07
C LEU A 512 -19.34 23.57 -7.14
N LYS A 513 -19.78 24.72 -7.68
CA LYS A 513 -20.33 25.85 -6.92
C LYS A 513 -19.39 26.34 -5.81
N ILE A 514 -18.09 26.31 -6.05
CA ILE A 514 -17.09 26.88 -5.14
C ILE A 514 -17.13 28.39 -5.25
N PRO A 515 -17.39 29.14 -4.16
CA PRO A 515 -17.38 30.59 -4.19
C PRO A 515 -16.05 31.15 -4.71
N ALA A 516 -16.09 32.21 -5.52
CA ALA A 516 -14.91 32.78 -6.18
C ALA A 516 -13.84 33.24 -5.17
N ASP A 517 -14.24 33.79 -4.04
CA ASP A 517 -13.35 34.18 -2.94
C ASP A 517 -12.66 32.99 -2.29
N VAL A 518 -13.36 31.88 -2.15
CA VAL A 518 -12.81 30.60 -1.63
C VAL A 518 -11.84 30.00 -2.63
N ALA A 519 -12.20 29.96 -3.92
CA ALA A 519 -11.32 29.49 -4.99
C ALA A 519 -10.03 30.35 -5.07
N GLN A 520 -10.18 31.68 -5.02
CA GLN A 520 -9.05 32.61 -5.00
C GLN A 520 -8.19 32.46 -3.74
N SER A 521 -8.81 32.27 -2.57
CA SER A 521 -8.06 32.08 -1.33
C SER A 521 -7.25 30.79 -1.32
N ARG A 522 -7.80 29.70 -1.83
CA ARG A 522 -7.16 28.36 -1.81
C ARG A 522 -6.20 28.13 -2.96
N PHE A 523 -6.59 28.51 -4.17
CA PHE A 523 -5.93 28.15 -5.41
C PHE A 523 -5.50 29.35 -6.27
N GLY A 524 -5.69 30.59 -5.77
CA GLY A 524 -5.51 31.82 -6.54
C GLY A 524 -4.13 31.95 -7.17
N TYR A 525 -3.06 31.56 -6.47
CA TYR A 525 -1.70 31.59 -6.99
C TYR A 525 -1.50 30.62 -8.17
N MET A 526 -2.13 29.43 -8.13
CA MET A 526 -2.07 28.45 -9.22
C MET A 526 -2.92 28.91 -10.42
N LEU A 527 -4.15 29.41 -10.16
CA LEU A 527 -5.00 29.99 -11.20
C LEU A 527 -4.34 31.19 -11.86
N GLN A 528 -3.59 31.99 -11.10
CA GLN A 528 -2.80 33.06 -11.64
C GLN A 528 -1.66 32.54 -12.51
N ALA A 529 -0.92 31.52 -12.07
CA ALA A 529 0.15 30.90 -12.82
C ALA A 529 -0.33 30.37 -14.19
N PHE A 530 -1.51 29.75 -14.23
CA PHE A 530 -2.08 29.21 -15.49
C PHE A 530 -2.32 30.29 -16.55
N ARG A 531 -2.51 31.56 -16.16
CA ARG A 531 -2.66 32.68 -17.07
C ARG A 531 -1.37 33.03 -17.83
N TYR A 532 -0.21 32.50 -17.40
CA TYR A 532 1.09 32.69 -18.01
C TYR A 532 1.52 31.52 -18.91
N GLY A 533 0.57 30.75 -19.41
CA GLY A 533 0.83 29.70 -20.38
C GLY A 533 1.13 28.35 -19.78
N ALA A 534 0.18 27.81 -19.03
CA ALA A 534 0.26 26.42 -18.55
C ALA A 534 0.23 25.46 -19.75
N PRO A 535 1.21 24.54 -19.89
CA PRO A 535 1.17 23.53 -20.93
C PRO A 535 0.11 22.46 -20.61
N PRO A 536 -0.38 21.69 -21.59
CA PRO A 536 -1.05 20.43 -21.32
C PRO A 536 -0.14 19.55 -20.46
N HIS A 537 -0.63 18.99 -19.36
CA HIS A 537 0.18 18.19 -18.44
C HIS A 537 -0.65 17.14 -17.71
N GLY A 538 0.02 16.14 -17.18
CA GLY A 538 -0.56 15.09 -16.38
C GLY A 538 0.46 14.46 -15.45
N GLY A 539 -0.02 13.77 -14.43
CA GLY A 539 0.85 13.16 -13.44
C GLY A 539 0.17 12.06 -12.67
N ILE A 540 0.97 11.38 -11.86
CA ILE A 540 0.54 10.29 -10.98
C ILE A 540 1.33 10.32 -9.69
N ALA A 541 0.76 9.78 -8.62
CA ALA A 541 1.45 9.50 -7.37
C ALA A 541 1.31 8.02 -7.02
N LEU A 542 2.43 7.31 -6.87
CA LEU A 542 2.46 5.92 -6.43
C LEU A 542 2.75 5.86 -4.94
N GLY A 543 1.97 5.08 -4.19
CA GLY A 543 2.23 4.82 -2.77
C GLY A 543 3.49 3.97 -2.59
N PHE A 544 4.63 4.59 -2.32
CA PHE A 544 5.93 3.90 -2.22
C PHE A 544 5.96 2.84 -1.11
N ASP A 545 5.41 3.16 0.06
CA ASP A 545 5.34 2.23 1.19
C ASP A 545 4.43 1.03 0.87
N ARG A 546 3.31 1.26 0.17
CA ARG A 546 2.38 0.21 -0.27
C ARG A 546 3.02 -0.70 -1.32
N LEU A 547 3.70 -0.13 -2.30
CA LEU A 547 4.47 -0.88 -3.30
C LEU A 547 5.50 -1.79 -2.63
N LEU A 548 6.24 -1.28 -1.66
CA LEU A 548 7.23 -2.04 -0.90
C LEU A 548 6.60 -3.14 -0.04
N ALA A 549 5.46 -2.89 0.60
CA ALA A 549 4.76 -3.91 1.38
C ALA A 549 4.38 -5.11 0.50
N ILE A 550 3.85 -4.86 -0.70
CA ILE A 550 3.53 -5.92 -1.67
C ILE A 550 4.79 -6.69 -2.09
N LEU A 551 5.87 -6.00 -2.41
CA LEU A 551 7.14 -6.62 -2.81
C LEU A 551 7.78 -7.45 -1.68
N CYS A 552 7.58 -7.04 -0.42
CA CYS A 552 8.04 -7.76 0.77
C CYS A 552 7.09 -8.88 1.21
N GLY A 553 5.88 -8.97 0.62
CA GLY A 553 4.87 -9.97 1.00
C GLY A 553 4.22 -9.71 2.37
N THR A 554 4.17 -8.45 2.82
CA THR A 554 3.49 -8.05 4.06
C THR A 554 2.23 -7.22 3.76
N SER A 555 1.21 -7.37 4.60
CA SER A 555 0.00 -6.53 4.56
C SER A 555 0.12 -5.26 5.41
N ASN A 556 1.20 -5.10 6.16
CA ASN A 556 1.40 -4.00 7.10
C ASN A 556 2.54 -3.09 6.62
N ILE A 557 2.22 -1.84 6.22
CA ILE A 557 3.24 -0.90 5.74
C ILE A 557 4.24 -0.48 6.83
N ARG A 558 3.95 -0.70 8.12
CA ARG A 558 4.89 -0.48 9.22
C ARG A 558 6.13 -1.37 9.14
N ASP A 559 6.04 -2.51 8.46
CA ASP A 559 7.19 -3.41 8.27
C ASP A 559 8.19 -2.89 7.22
N VAL A 560 7.82 -1.92 6.40
CA VAL A 560 8.68 -1.34 5.36
C VAL A 560 9.08 0.12 5.64
N ILE A 561 8.62 0.69 6.76
CA ILE A 561 8.97 2.02 7.26
C ILE A 561 9.89 1.85 8.47
N ALA A 562 11.02 2.57 8.50
CA ALA A 562 12.00 2.42 9.58
C ALA A 562 11.40 2.74 10.96
N PHE A 563 10.74 3.90 11.10
CA PHE A 563 10.14 4.39 12.34
C PHE A 563 8.67 4.80 12.10
N PRO A 564 7.76 3.82 12.02
CA PRO A 564 6.33 4.10 11.79
C PRO A 564 5.64 4.50 13.09
N LYS A 565 4.44 5.07 12.97
CA LYS A 565 3.53 5.28 14.10
C LYS A 565 2.66 4.03 14.34
N THR A 566 2.17 3.87 15.58
CA THR A 566 1.16 2.86 15.93
C THR A 566 -0.18 3.13 15.24
N ALA A 567 -1.14 2.23 15.37
CA ALA A 567 -2.53 2.45 14.91
C ALA A 567 -3.22 3.63 15.62
N LYS A 568 -2.67 4.11 16.76
CA LYS A 568 -3.15 5.27 17.52
C LYS A 568 -2.37 6.57 17.19
N ALA A 569 -1.65 6.60 16.07
CA ALA A 569 -0.82 7.73 15.64
C ALA A 569 0.28 8.15 16.63
N SER A 570 0.75 7.24 17.48
CA SER A 570 1.81 7.47 18.46
C SER A 570 3.10 6.74 18.08
N ASP A 571 4.23 7.28 18.53
CA ASP A 571 5.55 6.66 18.46
C ASP A 571 5.96 6.22 19.86
N LEU A 572 5.99 4.91 20.11
CA LEU A 572 6.30 4.33 21.41
C LEU A 572 7.79 4.42 21.77
N MET A 573 8.66 4.58 20.79
CA MET A 573 10.11 4.73 21.03
C MET A 573 10.45 6.13 21.51
N THR A 574 9.84 7.16 20.93
CA THR A 574 10.10 8.56 21.25
C THR A 574 9.05 9.17 22.19
N ASN A 575 8.00 8.43 22.52
CA ASN A 575 6.83 8.90 23.27
C ASN A 575 6.16 10.13 22.60
N SER A 576 6.07 10.12 21.26
CA SER A 576 5.41 11.20 20.51
C SER A 576 3.96 10.79 20.15
N PRO A 577 3.00 11.75 20.11
CA PRO A 577 3.12 13.16 20.47
C PRO A 577 3.33 13.35 21.97
N ALA A 578 3.98 14.45 22.34
CA ALA A 578 4.29 14.81 23.73
C ALA A 578 3.82 16.23 24.05
N GLU A 579 3.67 16.51 25.32
CA GLU A 579 3.41 17.86 25.81
C GLU A 579 4.57 18.81 25.45
N VAL A 580 4.24 20.06 25.20
CA VAL A 580 5.23 21.12 24.95
C VAL A 580 5.32 22.05 26.14
N GLU A 581 6.48 22.66 26.32
CA GLU A 581 6.68 23.60 27.43
C GLU A 581 5.74 24.82 27.35
N PRO A 582 5.16 25.28 28.45
CA PRO A 582 4.31 26.45 28.47
C PRO A 582 4.90 27.71 27.85
N LYS A 583 6.25 27.84 27.90
CA LYS A 583 6.95 28.93 27.23
C LYS A 583 6.80 28.87 25.72
N GLN A 584 6.92 27.69 25.11
CA GLN A 584 6.77 27.52 23.68
C GLN A 584 5.36 27.90 23.23
N LEU A 585 4.33 27.52 23.98
CA LEU A 585 2.95 27.90 23.68
C LEU A 585 2.76 29.43 23.75
N ARG A 586 3.34 30.09 24.77
CA ARG A 586 3.31 31.58 24.87
C ARG A 586 4.03 32.24 23.70
N ASP A 587 5.20 31.72 23.31
CA ASP A 587 5.97 32.27 22.19
C ASP A 587 5.24 32.13 20.85
N LEU A 588 4.33 31.14 20.76
CA LEU A 588 3.48 30.89 19.62
C LEU A 588 2.11 31.57 19.70
N HIS A 589 1.81 32.26 20.82
CA HIS A 589 0.49 32.85 21.11
C HIS A 589 -0.66 31.82 21.07
N ILE A 590 -0.39 30.59 21.52
CA ILE A 590 -1.37 29.48 21.55
C ILE A 590 -1.83 29.24 22.98
N LYS A 591 -3.12 29.03 23.16
CA LYS A 591 -3.74 28.58 24.40
C LYS A 591 -4.45 27.25 24.13
N LEU A 592 -4.20 26.25 24.98
CA LEU A 592 -4.90 24.96 24.88
C LEU A 592 -6.31 25.12 25.45
N ASP A 593 -7.28 24.61 24.70
CA ASP A 593 -8.69 24.47 25.11
C ASP A 593 -8.98 22.98 25.19
N LEU A 594 -8.68 22.38 26.34
CA LEU A 594 -8.88 20.96 26.61
C LEU A 594 -10.22 20.80 27.33
N GLU A 595 -11.11 19.97 26.76
CA GLU A 595 -12.30 19.53 27.47
C GLU A 595 -11.86 18.77 28.73
N SER A 596 -12.37 19.15 29.86
CA SER A 596 -12.06 18.58 31.19
C SER A 596 -12.74 17.21 31.37
#